data_64fbbac9fcd34445f379d16aac280518
#
_entry.id   64fbbac9fcd34445f379d16aac280518
#
_cell.length_a   1.000
_cell.length_b   1.000
_cell.length_c   1.000
_cell.angle_alpha   90.00
_cell.angle_beta   90.00
_cell.angle_gamma   90.00
#
_symmetry.space_group_name_H-M   'P 1'
#
loop_
_entity.id
_entity.type
_entity.pdbx_description
1 polymer ?
#
loop_
_entity_poly.entity_id
_entity_poly.type
_entity_poly.pdbx_seq_one_letter_code
_entity_poly.pdbx_strand_id
1 'polypeptide(L)'
;MQIRKAIIPAAGLGTRVLPATKAMPKEMLPIVDKPAIQYIVEEAVRSGITDILIIIGRNKDIIEDHFDRAPELEAALAKPGKEAALETCLGIAGLANIFFVRQKQTLGLGHAVLMAKSFTGDDPFVVMYGDDVIMGEDPAAAQLIRAFE
;
A
#
# COMPACT_ATOMS: atom_id res chain seq x y z
N MET A 1 -4.24 -23.85 -3.04
CA MET A 1 -4.44 -23.02 -1.81
C MET A 1 -4.43 -21.57 -2.27
N GLN A 2 -5.54 -20.85 -2.12
CA GLN A 2 -5.65 -19.50 -2.71
C GLN A 2 -4.93 -18.46 -1.84
N ILE A 3 -3.99 -17.71 -2.41
CA ILE A 3 -3.31 -16.60 -1.74
C ILE A 3 -4.20 -15.36 -1.78
N ARG A 4 -4.59 -14.82 -0.62
CA ARG A 4 -5.46 -13.64 -0.49
C ARG A 4 -4.82 -12.50 0.32
N LYS A 5 -3.64 -12.74 0.90
CA LYS A 5 -2.95 -11.80 1.78
C LYS A 5 -1.70 -11.23 1.11
N ALA A 6 -1.47 -9.95 1.25
CA ALA A 6 -0.21 -9.30 0.90
C ALA A 6 0.36 -8.52 2.08
N ILE A 7 1.69 -8.45 2.11
CA ILE A 7 2.46 -7.69 3.09
C ILE A 7 3.27 -6.64 2.33
N ILE A 8 3.16 -5.38 2.72
CA ILE A 8 3.90 -4.28 2.10
C ILE A 8 4.79 -3.61 3.16
N PRO A 9 6.09 -3.95 3.21
CA PRO A 9 7.05 -3.24 4.05
C PRO A 9 7.25 -1.80 3.56
N ALA A 10 6.93 -0.83 4.41
CA ALA A 10 7.01 0.61 4.12
C ALA A 10 7.63 1.42 5.28
N ALA A 11 8.41 0.78 6.15
CA ALA A 11 8.98 1.40 7.35
C ALA A 11 10.36 2.06 7.13
N GLY A 12 10.94 1.94 5.94
CA GLY A 12 12.28 2.47 5.62
C GLY A 12 12.36 3.99 5.63
N LEU A 13 13.55 4.53 5.92
CA LEU A 13 13.78 5.98 6.08
C LEU A 13 13.86 6.76 4.76
N GLY A 14 13.97 6.09 3.61
CA GLY A 14 14.03 6.74 2.29
C GLY A 14 15.29 7.58 2.04
N THR A 15 16.42 7.26 2.70
CA THR A 15 17.64 8.06 2.63
C THR A 15 18.25 8.19 1.23
N ARG A 16 17.98 7.23 0.36
CA ARG A 16 18.48 7.23 -1.04
C ARG A 16 17.78 8.25 -1.92
N VAL A 17 16.65 8.80 -1.48
CA VAL A 17 15.79 9.70 -2.27
C VAL A 17 15.72 11.10 -1.64
N LEU A 18 16.68 11.42 -0.77
CA LEU A 18 16.80 12.77 -0.22
C LEU A 18 17.18 13.76 -1.34
N PRO A 19 16.70 15.01 -1.28
CA PRO A 19 15.92 15.62 -0.18
C PRO A 19 14.41 15.40 -0.27
N ALA A 20 13.87 14.76 -1.31
CA ALA A 20 12.44 14.59 -1.51
C ALA A 20 11.76 13.86 -0.32
N THR A 21 12.46 12.94 0.30
CA THR A 21 11.95 12.12 1.41
C THR A 21 12.22 12.69 2.80
N LYS A 22 12.71 13.93 2.89
CA LYS A 22 12.97 14.56 4.20
C LYS A 22 11.72 14.69 5.06
N ALA A 23 10.60 15.04 4.43
CA ALA A 23 9.31 15.24 5.11
C ALA A 23 8.19 14.33 4.56
N MET A 24 8.50 13.47 3.61
CA MET A 24 7.53 12.60 2.93
C MET A 24 8.08 11.18 2.81
N PRO A 25 7.28 10.15 3.12
CA PRO A 25 7.66 8.78 2.83
C PRO A 25 7.95 8.57 1.34
N LYS A 26 8.98 7.80 1.01
CA LYS A 26 9.30 7.48 -0.40
C LYS A 26 8.15 6.82 -1.13
N GLU A 27 7.36 6.04 -0.42
CA GLU A 27 6.19 5.34 -0.91
C GLU A 27 5.04 6.28 -1.32
N MET A 28 5.07 7.53 -0.82
CA MET A 28 4.11 8.59 -1.17
C MET A 28 4.59 9.51 -2.28
N LEU A 29 5.80 9.34 -2.78
CA LEU A 29 6.27 10.10 -3.95
C LEU A 29 5.36 9.79 -5.15
N PRO A 30 4.86 10.82 -5.84
CA PRO A 30 3.94 10.61 -6.95
C PRO A 30 4.66 10.09 -8.20
N ILE A 31 3.99 9.18 -8.88
CA ILE A 31 4.29 8.81 -10.26
C ILE A 31 3.15 9.37 -11.10
N VAL A 32 3.42 10.45 -11.81
CA VAL A 32 2.43 11.31 -12.50
C VAL A 32 1.50 11.98 -11.47
N ASP A 33 0.37 11.39 -11.15
CA ASP A 33 -0.70 11.95 -10.29
C ASP A 33 -1.09 11.04 -9.11
N LYS A 34 -0.37 9.93 -8.94
CA LYS A 34 -0.73 8.88 -7.98
C LYS A 34 0.50 8.47 -7.16
N PRO A 35 0.40 8.33 -5.83
CA PRO A 35 1.51 7.84 -5.01
C PRO A 35 1.98 6.45 -5.41
N ALA A 36 3.29 6.20 -5.34
CA ALA A 36 3.87 4.91 -5.70
C ALA A 36 3.18 3.73 -5.00
N ILE A 37 2.91 3.84 -3.70
CA ILE A 37 2.27 2.77 -2.92
C ILE A 37 0.85 2.42 -3.42
N GLN A 38 0.13 3.38 -4.02
CA GLN A 38 -1.20 3.10 -4.57
C GLN A 38 -1.11 2.15 -5.77
N TYR A 39 -0.09 2.28 -6.63
CA TYR A 39 0.15 1.33 -7.72
C TYR A 39 0.37 -0.10 -7.19
N ILE A 40 1.10 -0.23 -6.08
CA ILE A 40 1.37 -1.52 -5.45
C ILE A 40 0.07 -2.14 -4.90
N VAL A 41 -0.75 -1.35 -4.21
CA VAL A 41 -2.06 -1.82 -3.70
C VAL A 41 -2.99 -2.20 -4.85
N GLU A 42 -3.07 -1.39 -5.90
CA GLU A 42 -3.87 -1.70 -7.09
C GLU A 42 -3.38 -2.98 -7.80
N GLU A 43 -2.06 -3.20 -7.86
CA GLU A 43 -1.48 -4.45 -8.38
C GLU A 43 -1.90 -5.65 -7.54
N ALA A 44 -1.82 -5.55 -6.20
CA ALA A 44 -2.27 -6.60 -5.30
C ALA A 44 -3.75 -6.95 -5.53
N VAL A 45 -4.62 -5.95 -5.62
CA VAL A 45 -6.04 -6.13 -5.89
C VAL A 45 -6.30 -6.81 -7.24
N ARG A 46 -5.61 -6.37 -8.30
CA ARG A 46 -5.70 -7.03 -9.63
C ARG A 46 -5.20 -8.46 -9.61
N SER A 47 -4.36 -8.82 -8.64
CA SER A 47 -3.84 -10.17 -8.44
C SER A 47 -4.73 -11.07 -7.58
N GLY A 48 -5.90 -10.58 -7.15
CA GLY A 48 -6.86 -11.33 -6.33
C GLY A 48 -6.62 -11.25 -4.82
N ILE A 49 -5.74 -10.37 -4.38
CA ILE A 49 -5.50 -10.10 -2.95
C ILE A 49 -6.66 -9.26 -2.40
N THR A 50 -7.15 -9.64 -1.23
CA THR A 50 -8.25 -8.95 -0.53
C THR A 50 -7.81 -8.25 0.74
N ASP A 51 -6.78 -8.77 1.39
CA ASP A 51 -6.32 -8.30 2.69
C ASP A 51 -4.84 -7.92 2.61
N ILE A 52 -4.56 -6.66 2.90
CA ILE A 52 -3.21 -6.08 2.76
C ILE A 52 -2.77 -5.53 4.10
N LEU A 53 -1.61 -5.97 4.60
CA LEU A 53 -0.97 -5.37 5.76
C LEU A 53 0.20 -4.51 5.31
N ILE A 54 0.13 -3.22 5.61
CA ILE A 54 1.23 -2.28 5.38
C ILE A 54 1.99 -2.09 6.68
N ILE A 55 3.30 -2.35 6.63
CA ILE A 55 4.19 -2.21 7.78
C ILE A 55 4.85 -0.85 7.70
N ILE A 56 4.46 0.04 8.60
CA ILE A 56 4.91 1.43 8.65
C ILE A 56 5.92 1.66 9.78
N GLY A 57 6.65 2.76 9.67
CA GLY A 57 7.50 3.29 10.73
C GLY A 57 6.94 4.58 11.33
N ARG A 58 7.79 5.28 12.08
CA ARG A 58 7.49 6.64 12.56
C ARG A 58 7.27 7.60 11.38
N ASN A 59 6.38 8.58 11.56
CA ASN A 59 6.10 9.64 10.60
C ASN A 59 5.62 9.11 9.22
N LYS A 60 4.88 8.01 9.23
CA LYS A 60 4.30 7.40 8.02
C LYS A 60 2.76 7.47 8.02
N ASP A 61 2.16 8.26 8.91
CA ASP A 61 0.70 8.41 9.06
C ASP A 61 0.02 8.87 7.75
N ILE A 62 0.74 9.62 6.92
CA ILE A 62 0.27 10.03 5.59
C ILE A 62 -0.08 8.84 4.67
N ILE A 63 0.54 7.67 4.88
CA ILE A 63 0.17 6.44 4.14
C ILE A 63 -1.18 5.92 4.62
N GLU A 64 -1.43 5.96 5.94
CA GLU A 64 -2.73 5.60 6.51
C GLU A 64 -3.82 6.53 5.98
N ASP A 65 -3.59 7.84 6.09
CA ASP A 65 -4.53 8.88 5.62
C ASP A 65 -4.88 8.73 4.14
N HIS A 66 -3.92 8.30 3.31
CA HIS A 66 -4.16 8.13 1.88
C HIS A 66 -5.20 7.05 1.56
N PHE A 67 -5.21 5.97 2.33
CA PHE A 67 -6.13 4.85 2.12
C PHE A 67 -7.38 4.91 3.00
N ASP A 68 -7.47 5.89 3.90
CA ASP A 68 -8.63 6.09 4.75
C ASP A 68 -9.67 7.02 4.09
N ARG A 69 -10.83 7.13 4.71
CA ARG A 69 -11.85 8.10 4.33
C ARG A 69 -11.41 9.50 4.73
N ALA A 70 -11.76 10.47 3.89
CA ALA A 70 -11.49 11.89 4.13
C ALA A 70 -12.82 12.69 4.15
N PRO A 71 -13.62 12.61 5.24
CA PRO A 71 -14.99 13.13 5.25
C PRO A 71 -15.12 14.61 4.90
N GLU A 72 -14.17 15.44 5.35
CA GLU A 72 -14.17 16.88 5.03
C GLU A 72 -13.92 17.14 3.53
N LEU A 73 -12.93 16.43 2.96
CA LEU A 73 -12.64 16.51 1.52
C LEU A 73 -13.81 15.98 0.70
N GLU A 74 -14.34 14.83 1.08
CA GLU A 74 -15.48 14.21 0.42
C GLU A 74 -16.71 15.13 0.43
N ALA A 75 -17.01 15.77 1.56
CA ALA A 75 -18.08 16.76 1.66
C ALA A 75 -17.84 17.98 0.77
N ALA A 76 -16.59 18.43 0.65
CA ALA A 76 -16.22 19.52 -0.26
C ALA A 76 -16.34 19.14 -1.74
N LEU A 77 -16.16 17.86 -2.06
CA LEU A 77 -16.28 17.29 -3.41
C LEU A 77 -17.71 16.87 -3.77
N ALA A 78 -18.60 16.72 -2.80
CA ALA A 78 -20.03 16.39 -3.02
C ALA A 78 -20.83 17.58 -3.62
N LYS A 79 -20.21 18.34 -4.52
CA LYS A 79 -20.80 19.50 -5.20
C LYS A 79 -20.87 19.23 -6.70
N PRO A 80 -21.86 19.83 -7.42
CA PRO A 80 -21.94 19.69 -8.86
C PRO A 80 -20.63 20.02 -9.57
N GLY A 81 -20.21 19.17 -10.51
CA GLY A 81 -18.99 19.31 -11.30
C GLY A 81 -17.73 18.74 -10.68
N LYS A 82 -17.84 18.06 -9.51
CA LYS A 82 -16.69 17.42 -8.82
C LYS A 82 -16.89 15.90 -8.61
N GLU A 83 -17.84 15.31 -9.30
CA GLU A 83 -18.23 13.91 -9.13
C GLU A 83 -17.05 12.96 -9.38
N ALA A 84 -16.26 13.20 -10.43
CA ALA A 84 -15.10 12.37 -10.75
C ALA A 84 -14.02 12.38 -9.66
N ALA A 85 -13.77 13.55 -9.05
CA ALA A 85 -12.82 13.67 -7.95
C ALA A 85 -13.32 12.97 -6.68
N LEU A 86 -14.61 13.08 -6.38
CA LEU A 86 -15.24 12.35 -5.26
C LEU A 86 -15.14 10.85 -5.47
N GLU A 87 -15.46 10.36 -6.66
CA GLU A 87 -15.39 8.95 -7.03
C GLU A 87 -13.96 8.40 -6.89
N THR A 88 -12.96 9.18 -7.28
CA THR A 88 -11.55 8.85 -7.09
C THR A 88 -11.21 8.68 -5.61
N CYS A 89 -11.58 9.63 -4.74
CA CYS A 89 -11.31 9.55 -3.31
C CYS A 89 -11.99 8.34 -2.66
N LEU A 90 -13.26 8.10 -2.96
CA LEU A 90 -14.00 6.95 -2.44
C LEU A 90 -13.43 5.62 -2.96
N GLY A 91 -13.00 5.58 -4.21
CA GLY A 91 -12.38 4.42 -4.84
C GLY A 91 -11.08 4.01 -4.15
N ILE A 92 -10.24 4.97 -3.76
CA ILE A 92 -8.99 4.70 -3.03
C ILE A 92 -9.28 4.06 -1.67
N ALA A 93 -10.19 4.62 -0.90
CA ALA A 93 -10.58 4.10 0.42
C ALA A 93 -11.23 2.71 0.35
N GLY A 94 -11.79 2.33 -0.79
CA GLY A 94 -12.46 1.05 -1.01
C GLY A 94 -11.64 -0.02 -1.74
N LEU A 95 -10.34 0.20 -2.00
CA LEU A 95 -9.52 -0.70 -2.83
C LEU A 95 -9.41 -2.13 -2.26
N ALA A 96 -9.14 -2.26 -0.97
CA ALA A 96 -8.95 -3.53 -0.28
C ALA A 96 -9.21 -3.37 1.23
N ASN A 97 -9.17 -4.47 1.97
CA ASN A 97 -9.07 -4.42 3.43
C ASN A 97 -7.62 -4.12 3.79
N ILE A 98 -7.33 -2.87 4.14
CA ILE A 98 -5.97 -2.43 4.45
C ILE A 98 -5.80 -2.32 5.97
N PHE A 99 -4.76 -2.97 6.47
CA PHE A 99 -4.35 -2.99 7.87
C PHE A 99 -2.97 -2.34 8.00
N PHE A 100 -2.70 -1.76 9.15
CA PHE A 100 -1.41 -1.15 9.43
C PHE A 100 -0.81 -1.71 10.71
N VAL A 101 0.49 -1.95 10.69
CA VAL A 101 1.26 -2.29 11.89
C VAL A 101 2.55 -1.49 11.91
N ARG A 102 2.92 -1.01 13.08
CA ARG A 102 4.15 -0.23 13.24
C ARG A 102 5.34 -1.11 13.58
N GLN A 103 6.38 -1.02 12.76
CA GLN A 103 7.69 -1.54 13.12
C GLN A 103 8.34 -0.59 14.12
N LYS A 104 8.38 -0.98 15.39
CA LYS A 104 8.88 -0.10 16.49
C LYS A 104 10.37 0.20 16.40
N GLN A 105 11.13 -0.73 15.83
CA GLN A 105 12.57 -0.63 15.60
C GLN A 105 12.89 -1.08 14.18
N THR A 106 13.69 -0.31 13.45
CA THR A 106 14.07 -0.61 12.06
C THR A 106 15.22 -1.62 12.04
N LEU A 107 14.91 -2.89 12.25
CA LEU A 107 15.88 -4.00 12.26
C LEU A 107 16.00 -4.70 10.90
N GLY A 108 15.65 -4.00 9.83
CA GLY A 108 15.74 -4.52 8.47
C GLY A 108 14.45 -5.15 7.94
N LEU A 109 14.52 -5.60 6.68
CA LEU A 109 13.36 -6.09 5.93
C LEU A 109 12.76 -7.36 6.52
N GLY A 110 13.59 -8.34 6.87
CA GLY A 110 13.11 -9.60 7.48
C GLY A 110 12.35 -9.35 8.77
N HIS A 111 12.82 -8.41 9.60
CA HIS A 111 12.11 -8.01 10.81
C HIS A 111 10.78 -7.31 10.49
N ALA A 112 10.73 -6.47 9.46
CA ALA A 112 9.49 -5.86 9.02
C ALA A 112 8.45 -6.95 8.64
N VAL A 113 8.84 -7.92 7.82
CA VAL A 113 7.95 -9.04 7.45
C VAL A 113 7.52 -9.85 8.67
N LEU A 114 8.40 -10.04 9.67
CA LEU A 114 8.07 -10.75 10.92
C LEU A 114 6.94 -10.05 11.70
N MET A 115 6.80 -8.71 11.58
CA MET A 115 5.67 -7.99 12.20
C MET A 115 4.31 -8.46 11.68
N ALA A 116 4.26 -9.09 10.53
CA ALA A 116 3.04 -9.62 9.93
C ALA A 116 2.59 -10.98 10.51
N LYS A 117 3.38 -11.62 11.38
CA LYS A 117 3.13 -12.99 11.86
C LYS A 117 1.71 -13.20 12.40
N SER A 118 1.20 -12.27 13.19
CA SER A 118 -0.17 -12.38 13.75
C SER A 118 -1.26 -12.18 12.70
N PHE A 119 -0.96 -11.49 11.60
CA PHE A 119 -1.90 -11.26 10.50
C PHE A 119 -1.92 -12.45 9.52
N THR A 120 -0.75 -12.99 9.21
CA THR A 120 -0.64 -14.09 8.26
C THR A 120 -1.05 -15.43 8.85
N GLY A 121 -0.70 -15.66 10.13
CA GLY A 121 -0.80 -17.00 10.70
C GLY A 121 -0.01 -18.00 9.89
N ASP A 122 -0.65 -19.10 9.52
CA ASP A 122 -0.08 -20.16 8.66
C ASP A 122 -0.48 -20.01 7.17
N ASP A 123 -1.22 -18.94 6.82
CA ASP A 123 -1.62 -18.71 5.45
C ASP A 123 -0.46 -18.25 4.58
N PRO A 124 -0.40 -18.69 3.31
CA PRO A 124 0.56 -18.13 2.35
C PRO A 124 0.21 -16.70 2.01
N PHE A 125 1.22 -15.89 1.74
CA PHE A 125 1.08 -14.47 1.43
C PHE A 125 2.13 -14.01 0.43
N VAL A 126 1.85 -12.90 -0.25
CA VAL A 126 2.80 -12.22 -1.13
C VAL A 126 3.47 -11.08 -0.36
N VAL A 127 4.77 -10.90 -0.53
CA VAL A 127 5.49 -9.71 -0.08
C VAL A 127 5.71 -8.81 -1.29
N MET A 128 5.26 -7.55 -1.18
CA MET A 128 5.42 -6.52 -2.22
C MET A 128 6.14 -5.31 -1.63
N TYR A 129 7.12 -4.78 -2.33
CA TYR A 129 7.83 -3.59 -1.86
C TYR A 129 7.05 -2.32 -2.21
N GLY A 130 6.91 -1.41 -1.26
CA GLY A 130 6.06 -0.22 -1.38
C GLY A 130 6.54 0.83 -2.38
N ASP A 131 7.70 0.63 -3.01
CA ASP A 131 8.34 1.51 -3.99
C ASP A 131 8.80 0.80 -5.27
N ASP A 132 8.55 -0.51 -5.39
CA ASP A 132 8.88 -1.29 -6.59
C ASP A 132 7.64 -1.40 -7.50
N VAL A 133 7.39 -0.35 -8.29
CA VAL A 133 6.25 -0.31 -9.20
C VAL A 133 6.56 -1.08 -10.48
N ILE A 134 5.82 -2.15 -10.72
CA ILE A 134 5.92 -2.97 -11.92
C ILE A 134 4.68 -2.72 -12.79
N MET A 135 4.92 -2.26 -14.01
CA MET A 135 3.85 -1.97 -14.97
C MET A 135 3.73 -3.10 -16.00
N GLY A 136 2.51 -3.53 -16.27
CA GLY A 136 2.23 -4.56 -17.25
C GLY A 136 0.77 -5.01 -17.21
N GLU A 137 0.35 -5.70 -18.27
CA GLU A 137 -1.00 -6.28 -18.36
C GLU A 137 -1.17 -7.44 -17.36
N ASP A 138 -0.10 -8.22 -17.17
CA ASP A 138 -0.05 -9.35 -16.23
C ASP A 138 0.69 -8.92 -14.97
N PRO A 139 0.00 -8.69 -13.84
CA PRO A 139 0.61 -8.24 -12.59
C PRO A 139 1.69 -9.20 -12.09
N ALA A 140 2.83 -8.68 -11.62
CA ALA A 140 3.92 -9.50 -11.10
C ALA A 140 3.47 -10.36 -9.90
N ALA A 141 2.66 -9.81 -9.01
CA ALA A 141 2.09 -10.58 -7.90
C ALA A 141 1.22 -11.74 -8.39
N ALA A 142 0.42 -11.55 -9.45
CA ALA A 142 -0.37 -12.63 -10.03
C ALA A 142 0.51 -13.74 -10.63
N GLN A 143 1.64 -13.36 -11.26
CA GLN A 143 2.61 -14.33 -11.77
C GLN A 143 3.21 -15.18 -10.66
N LEU A 144 3.59 -14.53 -9.54
CA LEU A 144 4.12 -15.23 -8.35
C LEU A 144 3.09 -16.17 -7.73
N ILE A 145 1.83 -15.75 -7.63
CA ILE A 145 0.73 -16.56 -7.11
C ILE A 145 0.56 -17.82 -7.97
N ARG A 146 0.48 -17.67 -9.28
CA ARG A 146 0.36 -18.83 -10.21
C ARG A 146 1.55 -19.77 -10.14
N ALA A 147 2.74 -19.26 -9.91
CA ALA A 147 3.93 -20.09 -9.77
C ALA A 147 3.98 -20.86 -8.43
N PHE A 148 3.30 -20.36 -7.41
CA PHE A 148 3.16 -21.02 -6.11
C PHE A 148 2.09 -22.12 -6.13
N GLU A 149 0.97 -21.93 -6.83
CA GLU A 149 -0.16 -22.87 -6.95
C GLU A 149 0.17 -24.06 -7.84
#